data_82e85ac5211e3fb405c17e45015089ae
#
_entry.id   82e85ac5211e3fb405c17e45015089ae
#
_cell.length_a   1.000
_cell.length_b   1.000
_cell.length_c   1.000
_cell.angle_alpha   90.00
_cell.angle_beta   90.00
_cell.angle_gamma   90.00
#
_symmetry.space_group_name_H-M   'P 1'
#
loop_
_entity.id
_entity.type
_entity.pdbx_description
1 polymer ?
#
loop_
_entity_poly.entity_id
_entity_poly.type
_entity_poly.pdbx_seq_one_letter_code
_entity_poly.pdbx_strand_id
1 'polypeptide(L)'
;MTITALSTGTGRAEHPDPGRTRVLWVACGAHALHDGLTDTLYLLLPLWQAQFALSYAAIGILRALYTGVMAGFQVPAAKLAQRTGGARMLAGGTAVAAVAYLLLGASSSVALLAVALVLGGIGSSTQHPIASSLVAAAYEGPRSRGALGTYNFAGDLRKMALPSITAWLIAVISWRWTGTAVGVIGLLGAGAILLSLRAVTSASAVRTPIRSEQDKAPDWTRLLRNGFPLLLTIGVIDSATRMGFLTFLPFLLQSKGAGLPEIGLALTMVFAGGAAGKLVCGFLGARLGVLPTVLLTEGATAAGILALLPLPIGAALALLPVIGVALNGTSSVLYGTVPDLVPADRRESAFGVFYTGTIGAGALSPVLYGLFSDAIGLTPALLLVAAIVLMTLPLAWKLTRVLSAVAHDLRSQTAREVL
;
A
#
# COMPACT_ATOMS: atom_id res chain seq x y z
N MET A 1 32.63 -42.87 36.31
CA MET A 1 32.98 -41.49 35.87
C MET A 1 33.06 -41.52 34.36
N THR A 2 31.96 -41.18 33.69
CA THR A 2 31.88 -41.21 32.24
C THR A 2 31.65 -39.74 31.80
N ILE A 3 32.67 -39.16 31.17
CA ILE A 3 32.65 -37.77 30.70
C ILE A 3 31.93 -37.76 29.36
N THR A 4 30.72 -37.18 29.36
CA THR A 4 29.95 -36.94 28.13
C THR A 4 30.54 -35.71 27.44
N ALA A 5 31.16 -35.90 26.29
CA ALA A 5 31.69 -34.82 25.45
C ALA A 5 30.56 -33.94 24.93
N LEU A 6 30.56 -32.66 25.31
CA LEU A 6 29.75 -31.62 24.73
C LEU A 6 30.24 -31.35 23.29
N SER A 7 29.47 -31.78 22.32
CA SER A 7 29.65 -31.45 20.92
C SER A 7 29.41 -29.94 20.74
N THR A 8 30.47 -29.16 20.62
CA THR A 8 30.44 -27.78 20.17
C THR A 8 30.12 -27.77 18.68
N GLY A 9 28.84 -27.64 18.38
CA GLY A 9 28.38 -27.39 17.01
C GLY A 9 28.92 -26.03 16.53
N THR A 10 30.04 -26.05 15.81
CA THR A 10 30.52 -24.91 15.03
C THR A 10 29.45 -24.57 13.99
N GLY A 11 28.69 -23.53 14.25
CA GLY A 11 27.74 -22.96 13.27
C GLY A 11 28.50 -22.54 12.00
N ARG A 12 28.58 -23.45 11.02
CA ARG A 12 28.96 -23.07 9.66
C ARG A 12 28.03 -21.98 9.23
N ALA A 13 28.54 -20.79 8.94
CA ALA A 13 27.82 -19.75 8.21
C ALA A 13 27.36 -20.40 6.90
N GLU A 14 26.06 -20.77 6.83
CA GLU A 14 25.45 -21.26 5.59
C GLU A 14 25.61 -20.18 4.55
N HIS A 15 26.37 -20.45 3.50
CA HIS A 15 26.41 -19.59 2.32
C HIS A 15 24.96 -19.37 1.83
N PRO A 16 24.58 -18.13 1.51
CA PRO A 16 23.23 -17.85 1.03
C PRO A 16 22.98 -18.67 -0.24
N ASP A 17 21.92 -19.47 -0.24
CA ASP A 17 21.48 -20.24 -1.41
C ASP A 17 21.22 -19.29 -2.58
N PRO A 18 21.95 -19.40 -3.69
CA PRO A 18 21.81 -18.52 -4.85
C PRO A 18 20.38 -18.48 -5.42
N GLY A 19 19.63 -19.58 -5.29
CA GLY A 19 18.24 -19.66 -5.71
C GLY A 19 17.31 -18.77 -4.86
N ARG A 20 17.44 -18.83 -3.54
CA ARG A 20 16.66 -17.99 -2.59
C ARG A 20 16.96 -16.51 -2.79
N THR A 21 18.24 -16.17 -2.89
CA THR A 21 18.70 -14.80 -3.11
C THR A 21 18.15 -14.24 -4.43
N ARG A 22 18.11 -15.04 -5.50
CA ARG A 22 17.53 -14.66 -6.79
C ARG A 22 16.03 -14.37 -6.68
N VAL A 23 15.26 -15.23 -6.00
CA VAL A 23 13.82 -15.00 -5.78
C VAL A 23 13.58 -13.67 -5.08
N LEU A 24 14.35 -13.39 -4.02
CA LEU A 24 14.22 -12.13 -3.27
C LEU A 24 14.47 -10.90 -4.16
N TRP A 25 15.59 -10.87 -4.88
CA TRP A 25 15.91 -9.71 -5.73
C TRP A 25 14.96 -9.52 -6.91
N VAL A 26 14.49 -10.61 -7.51
CA VAL A 26 13.46 -10.55 -8.55
C VAL A 26 12.14 -10.03 -7.99
N ALA A 27 11.72 -10.49 -6.81
CA ALA A 27 10.54 -10.00 -6.13
C ALA A 27 10.67 -8.51 -5.76
N CYS A 28 11.84 -8.07 -5.24
CA CYS A 28 12.14 -6.67 -4.97
C CYS A 28 12.05 -5.80 -6.24
N GLY A 29 12.64 -6.27 -7.35
CA GLY A 29 12.57 -5.60 -8.65
C GLY A 29 11.15 -5.51 -9.20
N ALA A 30 10.37 -6.59 -9.11
CA ALA A 30 8.97 -6.61 -9.49
C ALA A 30 8.14 -5.64 -8.62
N HIS A 31 8.35 -5.64 -7.31
CA HIS A 31 7.70 -4.69 -6.39
C HIS A 31 8.06 -3.25 -6.77
N ALA A 32 9.34 -3.00 -6.96
CA ALA A 32 9.82 -1.72 -7.42
C ALA A 32 9.14 -1.27 -8.72
N LEU A 33 9.03 -2.10 -9.71
CA LEU A 33 8.40 -1.78 -10.99
C LEU A 33 6.91 -1.47 -10.84
N HIS A 34 6.13 -2.37 -10.22
CA HIS A 34 4.68 -2.22 -10.11
C HIS A 34 4.23 -1.02 -9.28
N ASP A 35 4.87 -0.77 -8.15
CA ASP A 35 4.57 0.41 -7.37
C ASP A 35 4.87 1.70 -8.17
N GLY A 36 5.94 1.71 -9.04
CA GLY A 36 6.22 2.83 -9.95
C GLY A 36 5.13 3.08 -10.96
N LEU A 37 4.61 2.02 -11.52
CA LEU A 37 3.45 2.12 -12.38
C LEU A 37 2.30 2.80 -11.62
N THR A 38 2.01 2.37 -10.40
CA THR A 38 0.91 2.90 -9.59
C THR A 38 1.11 4.37 -9.22
N ASP A 39 2.33 4.76 -8.80
CA ASP A 39 2.62 6.11 -8.30
C ASP A 39 2.78 7.13 -9.43
N THR A 40 3.20 6.70 -10.61
CA THR A 40 3.23 7.53 -11.84
C THR A 40 1.85 8.11 -12.17
N LEU A 41 0.77 7.40 -11.84
CA LEU A 41 -0.58 7.89 -12.10
C LEU A 41 -0.87 9.23 -11.42
N TYR A 42 -0.35 9.49 -10.22
CA TYR A 42 -0.57 10.78 -9.53
C TYR A 42 -0.06 11.97 -10.34
N LEU A 43 1.01 11.80 -11.12
CA LEU A 43 1.57 12.84 -11.99
C LEU A 43 0.75 13.01 -13.28
N LEU A 44 0.13 11.92 -13.76
CA LEU A 44 -0.63 11.93 -15.00
C LEU A 44 -2.03 12.52 -14.82
N LEU A 45 -2.64 12.42 -13.63
CA LEU A 45 -4.00 12.87 -13.36
C LEU A 45 -4.23 14.37 -13.70
N PRO A 46 -3.38 15.34 -13.29
CA PRO A 46 -3.54 16.74 -13.67
C PRO A 46 -3.38 16.98 -15.17
N LEU A 47 -2.48 16.23 -15.82
CA LEU A 47 -2.27 16.33 -17.26
C LEU A 47 -3.49 15.85 -18.06
N TRP A 48 -4.10 14.75 -17.60
CA TRP A 48 -5.35 14.25 -18.20
C TRP A 48 -6.53 15.17 -17.94
N GLN A 49 -6.61 15.78 -16.73
CA GLN A 49 -7.62 16.79 -16.45
C GLN A 49 -7.53 17.95 -17.45
N ALA A 50 -6.34 18.50 -17.63
CA ALA A 50 -6.13 19.61 -18.56
C ALA A 50 -6.40 19.23 -20.03
N GLN A 51 -5.93 18.03 -20.45
CA GLN A 51 -6.05 17.61 -21.85
C GLN A 51 -7.48 17.23 -22.26
N PHE A 52 -8.22 16.58 -21.38
CA PHE A 52 -9.55 16.02 -21.67
C PHE A 52 -10.67 16.82 -20.99
N ALA A 53 -10.37 17.98 -20.38
CA ALA A 53 -11.31 18.81 -19.64
C ALA A 53 -12.12 18.02 -18.59
N LEU A 54 -11.45 17.18 -17.80
CA LEU A 54 -12.11 16.29 -16.85
C LEU A 54 -12.48 17.03 -15.56
N SER A 55 -13.61 16.66 -14.98
CA SER A 55 -13.96 17.05 -13.62
C SER A 55 -13.11 16.31 -12.59
N TYR A 56 -13.07 16.79 -11.34
CA TYR A 56 -12.38 16.10 -10.26
C TYR A 56 -13.01 14.73 -9.96
N ALA A 57 -14.34 14.60 -10.11
CA ALA A 57 -15.02 13.31 -10.00
C ALA A 57 -14.55 12.33 -11.07
N ALA A 58 -14.41 12.76 -12.32
CA ALA A 58 -13.89 11.93 -13.40
C ALA A 58 -12.44 11.47 -13.12
N ILE A 59 -11.59 12.36 -12.57
CA ILE A 59 -10.25 12.01 -12.10
C ILE A 59 -10.31 10.96 -11.00
N GLY A 60 -11.19 11.14 -10.02
CA GLY A 60 -11.43 10.15 -8.96
C GLY A 60 -11.85 8.79 -9.52
N ILE A 61 -12.75 8.76 -10.50
CA ILE A 61 -13.19 7.54 -11.18
C ILE A 61 -12.01 6.86 -11.90
N LEU A 62 -11.21 7.59 -12.67
CA LEU A 62 -10.04 7.04 -13.34
C LEU A 62 -9.07 6.42 -12.35
N ARG A 63 -8.84 7.08 -11.21
CA ARG A 63 -8.00 6.54 -10.14
C ARG A 63 -8.62 5.28 -9.52
N ALA A 64 -9.93 5.29 -9.27
CA ALA A 64 -10.67 4.16 -8.71
C ALA A 64 -10.72 2.95 -9.66
N LEU A 65 -10.81 3.16 -10.96
CA LEU A 65 -10.73 2.09 -11.96
C LEU A 65 -9.43 1.29 -11.82
N TYR A 66 -8.30 1.96 -11.70
CA TYR A 66 -7.03 1.26 -11.51
C TYR A 66 -6.95 0.55 -10.14
N THR A 67 -7.16 1.30 -9.04
CA THR A 67 -6.97 0.76 -7.69
C THR A 67 -8.05 -0.23 -7.27
N GLY A 68 -9.30 0.02 -7.65
CA GLY A 68 -10.42 -0.87 -7.36
C GLY A 68 -10.32 -2.20 -8.12
N VAL A 69 -9.96 -2.14 -9.41
CA VAL A 69 -9.71 -3.36 -10.21
C VAL A 69 -8.51 -4.12 -9.67
N MET A 70 -7.40 -3.43 -9.35
CA MET A 70 -6.24 -4.05 -8.72
C MET A 70 -6.62 -4.79 -7.44
N ALA A 71 -7.38 -4.16 -6.56
CA ALA A 71 -7.82 -4.77 -5.30
C ALA A 71 -8.75 -5.98 -5.54
N GLY A 72 -9.73 -5.85 -6.42
CA GLY A 72 -10.71 -6.89 -6.71
C GLY A 72 -10.11 -8.14 -7.37
N PHE A 73 -9.04 -7.98 -8.15
CA PHE A 73 -8.40 -9.08 -8.85
C PHE A 73 -7.27 -9.77 -8.09
N GLN A 74 -6.86 -9.31 -6.89
CA GLN A 74 -5.78 -9.95 -6.11
C GLN A 74 -6.09 -11.42 -5.77
N VAL A 75 -7.29 -11.71 -5.29
CA VAL A 75 -7.70 -13.09 -4.95
C VAL A 75 -7.84 -13.98 -6.19
N PRO A 76 -8.55 -13.58 -7.26
CA PRO A 76 -8.54 -14.31 -8.51
C PRO A 76 -7.14 -14.59 -9.06
N ALA A 77 -6.24 -13.59 -9.04
CA ALA A 77 -4.85 -13.74 -9.49
C ALA A 77 -4.07 -14.76 -8.67
N ALA A 78 -4.21 -14.72 -7.32
CA ALA A 78 -3.59 -15.68 -6.44
C ALA A 78 -4.10 -17.13 -6.68
N LYS A 79 -5.41 -17.32 -6.88
CA LYS A 79 -5.99 -18.62 -7.23
C LYS A 79 -5.49 -19.13 -8.59
N LEU A 80 -5.38 -18.27 -9.58
CA LEU A 80 -4.85 -18.62 -10.88
C LEU A 80 -3.36 -18.98 -10.83
N ALA A 81 -2.58 -18.29 -9.99
CA ALA A 81 -1.17 -18.58 -9.77
C ALA A 81 -0.91 -20.00 -9.22
N GLN A 82 -1.85 -20.56 -8.44
CA GLN A 82 -1.77 -21.94 -7.94
C GLN A 82 -1.82 -22.96 -9.09
N ARG A 83 -2.50 -22.65 -10.20
CA ARG A 83 -2.62 -23.52 -11.37
C ARG A 83 -1.52 -23.27 -12.40
N THR A 84 -1.13 -22.03 -12.62
CA THR A 84 -0.18 -21.63 -13.67
C THR A 84 1.26 -21.52 -13.19
N GLY A 85 1.46 -21.44 -11.87
CA GLY A 85 2.74 -21.18 -11.21
C GLY A 85 2.99 -19.70 -10.97
N GLY A 86 3.50 -19.36 -9.77
CA GLY A 86 3.69 -17.98 -9.32
C GLY A 86 4.60 -17.14 -10.23
N ALA A 87 5.71 -17.73 -10.71
CA ALA A 87 6.64 -17.03 -11.60
C ALA A 87 6.00 -16.61 -12.93
N ARG A 88 5.23 -17.50 -13.56
CA ARG A 88 4.53 -17.21 -14.83
C ARG A 88 3.45 -16.17 -14.61
N MET A 89 2.71 -16.28 -13.50
CA MET A 89 1.64 -15.37 -13.18
C MET A 89 2.17 -13.96 -12.86
N LEU A 90 3.26 -13.85 -12.11
CA LEU A 90 3.91 -12.56 -11.83
C LEU A 90 4.44 -11.90 -13.11
N ALA A 91 5.12 -12.66 -13.96
CA ALA A 91 5.61 -12.16 -15.26
C ALA A 91 4.46 -11.76 -16.20
N GLY A 92 3.41 -12.58 -16.28
CA GLY A 92 2.22 -12.30 -17.09
C GLY A 92 1.47 -11.05 -16.64
N GLY A 93 1.26 -10.90 -15.33
CA GLY A 93 0.65 -9.69 -14.76
C GLY A 93 1.49 -8.44 -15.01
N THR A 94 2.82 -8.55 -14.87
CA THR A 94 3.74 -7.45 -15.23
C THR A 94 3.64 -7.09 -16.70
N ALA A 95 3.55 -8.07 -17.60
CA ALA A 95 3.36 -7.82 -19.04
C ALA A 95 2.02 -7.12 -19.33
N VAL A 96 0.92 -7.56 -18.69
CA VAL A 96 -0.40 -6.91 -18.82
C VAL A 96 -0.35 -5.45 -18.34
N ALA A 97 0.27 -5.20 -17.18
CA ALA A 97 0.46 -3.84 -16.67
C ALA A 97 1.31 -2.99 -17.64
N ALA A 98 2.36 -3.57 -18.21
CA ALA A 98 3.22 -2.89 -19.19
C ALA A 98 2.45 -2.53 -20.48
N VAL A 99 1.66 -3.45 -21.02
CA VAL A 99 0.77 -3.20 -22.17
C VAL A 99 -0.23 -2.09 -21.85
N ALA A 100 -0.77 -2.05 -20.64
CA ALA A 100 -1.63 -0.97 -20.20
C ALA A 100 -0.93 0.40 -20.31
N TYR A 101 0.34 0.51 -19.95
CA TYR A 101 1.13 1.74 -20.09
C TYR A 101 1.45 2.11 -21.54
N LEU A 102 1.65 1.12 -22.43
CA LEU A 102 1.72 1.38 -23.88
C LEU A 102 0.40 1.96 -24.39
N LEU A 103 -0.73 1.40 -23.98
CA LEU A 103 -2.05 1.92 -24.31
C LEU A 103 -2.28 3.32 -23.74
N LEU A 104 -1.83 3.60 -22.50
CA LEU A 104 -1.85 4.95 -21.92
C LEU A 104 -1.09 5.92 -22.82
N GLY A 105 0.12 5.60 -23.24
CA GLY A 105 0.92 6.45 -24.15
C GLY A 105 0.22 6.70 -25.48
N ALA A 106 -0.47 5.73 -26.02
CA ALA A 106 -1.24 5.82 -27.27
C ALA A 106 -2.63 6.47 -27.11
N SER A 107 -3.07 6.79 -25.88
CA SER A 107 -4.44 7.21 -25.60
C SER A 107 -4.78 8.56 -26.20
N SER A 108 -5.83 8.61 -27.05
CA SER A 108 -6.41 9.81 -27.62
C SER A 108 -7.79 10.16 -27.04
N SER A 109 -8.35 9.32 -26.18
CA SER A 109 -9.66 9.47 -25.58
C SER A 109 -9.70 9.01 -24.13
N VAL A 110 -10.66 9.53 -23.36
CA VAL A 110 -10.91 9.11 -21.97
C VAL A 110 -11.32 7.64 -21.89
N ALA A 111 -12.06 7.13 -22.87
CA ALA A 111 -12.45 5.72 -22.92
C ALA A 111 -11.22 4.80 -23.04
N LEU A 112 -10.25 5.16 -23.89
CA LEU A 112 -9.01 4.37 -24.01
C LEU A 112 -8.15 4.46 -22.75
N LEU A 113 -8.10 5.63 -22.08
CA LEU A 113 -7.48 5.78 -20.76
C LEU A 113 -8.13 4.84 -19.73
N ALA A 114 -9.47 4.80 -19.68
CA ALA A 114 -10.20 3.95 -18.76
C ALA A 114 -9.90 2.47 -19.01
N VAL A 115 -9.89 2.01 -20.26
CA VAL A 115 -9.51 0.64 -20.62
C VAL A 115 -8.08 0.32 -20.20
N ALA A 116 -7.14 1.24 -20.47
CA ALA A 116 -5.75 1.07 -20.06
C ALA A 116 -5.59 0.98 -18.54
N LEU A 117 -6.33 1.79 -17.77
CA LEU A 117 -6.31 1.77 -16.31
C LEU A 117 -6.90 0.47 -15.73
N VAL A 118 -7.97 -0.05 -16.33
CA VAL A 118 -8.54 -1.35 -15.95
C VAL A 118 -7.52 -2.48 -16.22
N LEU A 119 -6.91 -2.51 -17.40
CA LEU A 119 -5.85 -3.49 -17.73
C LEU A 119 -4.65 -3.34 -16.79
N GLY A 120 -4.23 -2.11 -16.49
CA GLY A 120 -3.16 -1.84 -15.53
C GLY A 120 -3.48 -2.36 -14.13
N GLY A 121 -4.70 -2.16 -13.67
CA GLY A 121 -5.20 -2.72 -12.41
C GLY A 121 -5.19 -4.25 -12.39
N ILE A 122 -5.67 -4.90 -13.46
CA ILE A 122 -5.63 -6.37 -13.60
C ILE A 122 -4.18 -6.87 -13.53
N GLY A 123 -3.27 -6.28 -14.31
CA GLY A 123 -1.85 -6.67 -14.30
C GLY A 123 -1.20 -6.48 -12.93
N SER A 124 -1.43 -5.34 -12.29
CA SER A 124 -0.84 -5.00 -10.99
C SER A 124 -1.41 -5.81 -9.83
N SER A 125 -2.60 -6.41 -9.98
CA SER A 125 -3.20 -7.28 -8.96
C SER A 125 -2.36 -8.52 -8.62
N THR A 126 -1.48 -8.95 -9.53
CA THR A 126 -0.64 -10.14 -9.36
C THR A 126 0.54 -9.91 -8.42
N GLN A 127 1.01 -8.67 -8.30
CA GLN A 127 2.29 -8.35 -7.71
C GLN A 127 2.35 -8.69 -6.21
N HIS A 128 1.52 -8.04 -5.38
CA HIS A 128 1.63 -8.19 -3.92
C HIS A 128 1.40 -9.63 -3.43
N PRO A 129 0.32 -10.32 -3.79
CA PRO A 129 0.06 -11.66 -3.26
C PRO A 129 1.07 -12.68 -3.76
N ILE A 130 1.49 -12.58 -5.04
CA ILE A 130 2.34 -13.62 -5.64
C ILE A 130 3.82 -13.40 -5.28
N ALA A 131 4.33 -12.16 -5.37
CA ALA A 131 5.72 -11.90 -5.03
C ALA A 131 6.00 -12.15 -3.53
N SER A 132 5.09 -11.74 -2.63
CA SER A 132 5.21 -12.04 -1.21
C SER A 132 5.20 -13.55 -0.93
N SER A 133 4.31 -14.30 -1.61
CA SER A 133 4.23 -15.75 -1.50
C SER A 133 5.51 -16.43 -1.97
N LEU A 134 6.09 -15.99 -3.10
CA LEU A 134 7.37 -16.52 -3.61
C LEU A 134 8.52 -16.27 -2.63
N VAL A 135 8.60 -15.08 -2.04
CA VAL A 135 9.60 -14.77 -1.02
C VAL A 135 9.39 -15.62 0.23
N ALA A 136 8.15 -15.71 0.74
CA ALA A 136 7.84 -16.52 1.91
C ALA A 136 8.14 -18.01 1.71
N ALA A 137 7.92 -18.54 0.51
CA ALA A 137 8.22 -19.92 0.15
C ALA A 137 9.74 -20.19 0.00
N ALA A 138 10.51 -19.18 -0.41
CA ALA A 138 11.96 -19.30 -0.54
C ALA A 138 12.71 -19.24 0.81
N TYR A 139 12.11 -18.61 1.83
CA TYR A 139 12.72 -18.39 3.13
C TYR A 139 11.84 -18.95 4.25
N GLU A 140 12.38 -19.85 5.07
CA GLU A 140 11.65 -20.49 6.17
C GLU A 140 11.87 -19.81 7.53
N GLY A 141 10.88 -19.93 8.42
CA GLY A 141 10.98 -19.50 9.82
C GLY A 141 11.25 -17.99 10.00
N PRO A 142 12.16 -17.62 10.94
CA PRO A 142 12.49 -16.21 11.22
C PRO A 142 13.10 -15.47 10.03
N ARG A 143 13.79 -16.18 9.13
CA ARG A 143 14.42 -15.62 7.92
C ARG A 143 13.40 -15.10 6.92
N SER A 144 12.19 -15.70 6.86
CA SER A 144 11.10 -15.25 6.00
C SER A 144 10.65 -13.84 6.37
N ARG A 145 10.58 -13.49 7.66
CA ARG A 145 10.24 -12.14 8.12
C ARG A 145 11.26 -11.10 7.67
N GLY A 146 12.54 -11.41 7.76
CA GLY A 146 13.61 -10.53 7.28
C GLY A 146 13.55 -10.32 5.76
N ALA A 147 13.36 -11.40 4.99
CA ALA A 147 13.25 -11.34 3.54
C ALA A 147 12.02 -10.54 3.08
N LEU A 148 10.86 -10.72 3.71
CA LEU A 148 9.66 -9.93 3.46
C LEU A 148 9.84 -8.46 3.87
N GLY A 149 10.59 -8.19 4.94
CA GLY A 149 10.99 -6.84 5.32
C GLY A 149 11.82 -6.16 4.23
N THR A 150 12.84 -6.84 3.69
CA THR A 150 13.66 -6.36 2.58
C THR A 150 12.84 -6.11 1.31
N TYR A 151 11.93 -7.03 0.99
CA TYR A 151 11.00 -6.92 -0.13
C TYR A 151 10.10 -5.67 -0.01
N ASN A 152 9.52 -5.41 1.16
CA ASN A 152 8.69 -4.23 1.41
C ASN A 152 9.51 -2.94 1.36
N PHE A 153 10.71 -2.93 1.95
CA PHE A 153 11.61 -1.80 1.93
C PHE A 153 12.04 -1.40 0.50
N ALA A 154 12.27 -2.37 -0.38
CA ALA A 154 12.60 -2.11 -1.78
C ALA A 154 11.47 -1.35 -2.52
N GLY A 155 10.20 -1.65 -2.21
CA GLY A 155 9.06 -0.87 -2.70
C GLY A 155 9.07 0.57 -2.19
N ASP A 156 9.30 0.77 -0.90
CA ASP A 156 9.31 2.11 -0.30
C ASP A 156 10.49 2.96 -0.80
N LEU A 157 11.69 2.38 -0.93
CA LEU A 157 12.88 3.10 -1.41
C LEU A 157 12.66 3.70 -2.81
N ARG A 158 11.97 2.98 -3.67
CA ARG A 158 11.69 3.46 -5.02
C ARG A 158 10.62 4.57 -5.05
N LYS A 159 9.61 4.53 -4.19
CA LYS A 159 8.63 5.63 -4.05
C LYS A 159 9.30 6.97 -3.74
N MET A 160 10.50 6.92 -3.15
CA MET A 160 11.30 8.11 -2.86
C MET A 160 11.99 8.72 -4.09
N ALA A 161 12.16 8.00 -5.19
CA ALA A 161 12.90 8.49 -6.36
C ALA A 161 12.03 8.64 -7.60
N LEU A 162 11.15 7.66 -7.86
CA LEU A 162 10.43 7.59 -9.14
C LEU A 162 9.51 8.77 -9.44
N PRO A 163 8.77 9.37 -8.49
CA PRO A 163 7.93 10.51 -8.85
C PRO A 163 8.72 11.67 -9.43
N SER A 164 9.88 12.03 -8.84
CA SER A 164 10.74 13.08 -9.37
C SER A 164 11.32 12.71 -10.75
N ILE A 165 11.80 11.48 -10.90
CA ILE A 165 12.34 11.00 -12.19
C ILE A 165 11.25 11.00 -13.27
N THR A 166 10.07 10.51 -12.96
CA THR A 166 8.94 10.46 -13.90
C THR A 166 8.45 11.87 -14.25
N ALA A 167 8.36 12.78 -13.28
CA ALA A 167 7.98 14.17 -13.52
C ALA A 167 8.97 14.87 -14.46
N TRP A 168 10.28 14.67 -14.23
CA TRP A 168 11.32 15.16 -15.12
C TRP A 168 11.20 14.57 -16.52
N LEU A 169 11.00 13.26 -16.62
CA LEU A 169 10.85 12.57 -17.90
C LEU A 169 9.62 13.10 -18.69
N ILE A 170 8.48 13.27 -18.00
CA ILE A 170 7.28 13.86 -18.62
C ILE A 170 7.55 15.30 -19.14
N ALA A 171 8.32 16.09 -18.40
CA ALA A 171 8.66 17.45 -18.80
C ALA A 171 9.55 17.48 -20.07
N VAL A 172 10.43 16.47 -20.25
CA VAL A 172 11.37 16.39 -21.38
C VAL A 172 10.73 15.77 -22.62
N ILE A 173 10.00 14.64 -22.48
CA ILE A 173 9.53 13.84 -23.63
C ILE A 173 8.00 13.71 -23.72
N SER A 174 7.25 14.41 -22.90
CA SER A 174 5.79 14.33 -22.73
C SER A 174 5.31 13.07 -21.99
N TRP A 175 4.08 13.14 -21.47
CA TRP A 175 3.48 12.02 -20.73
C TRP A 175 3.19 10.79 -21.61
N ARG A 176 2.91 11.00 -22.91
CA ARG A 176 2.67 9.90 -23.87
C ARG A 176 3.91 9.05 -24.08
N TRP A 177 5.02 9.70 -24.39
CA TRP A 177 6.29 9.02 -24.56
C TRP A 177 6.83 8.43 -23.27
N THR A 178 6.59 9.10 -22.15
CA THR A 178 6.90 8.56 -20.82
C THR A 178 6.08 7.28 -20.54
N GLY A 179 4.78 7.29 -20.82
CA GLY A 179 3.92 6.10 -20.72
C GLY A 179 4.42 4.95 -21.59
N THR A 180 4.80 5.25 -22.85
CA THR A 180 5.37 4.27 -23.77
C THR A 180 6.70 3.71 -23.25
N ALA A 181 7.62 4.57 -22.78
CA ALA A 181 8.91 4.16 -22.24
C ALA A 181 8.74 3.27 -21.00
N VAL A 182 7.85 3.65 -20.09
CA VAL A 182 7.50 2.87 -18.89
C VAL A 182 6.90 1.53 -19.28
N GLY A 183 6.02 1.48 -20.29
CA GLY A 183 5.46 0.24 -20.83
C GLY A 183 6.54 -0.69 -21.42
N VAL A 184 7.49 -0.14 -22.20
CA VAL A 184 8.61 -0.91 -22.74
C VAL A 184 9.49 -1.47 -21.61
N ILE A 185 9.86 -0.64 -20.63
CA ILE A 185 10.62 -1.08 -19.44
C ILE A 185 9.86 -2.19 -18.69
N GLY A 186 8.54 -2.05 -18.57
CA GLY A 186 7.67 -3.06 -17.96
C GLY A 186 7.70 -4.39 -18.71
N LEU A 187 7.67 -4.40 -20.05
CA LEU A 187 7.79 -5.63 -20.86
C LEU A 187 9.16 -6.28 -20.70
N LEU A 188 10.24 -5.49 -20.70
CA LEU A 188 11.59 -6.00 -20.44
C LEU A 188 11.67 -6.60 -19.02
N GLY A 189 11.07 -5.94 -18.03
CA GLY A 189 10.96 -6.43 -16.66
C GLY A 189 10.18 -7.75 -16.58
N ALA A 190 9.07 -7.88 -17.30
CA ALA A 190 8.29 -9.12 -17.36
C ALA A 190 9.11 -10.28 -17.94
N GLY A 191 9.87 -10.02 -19.02
CA GLY A 191 10.82 -10.98 -19.59
C GLY A 191 11.90 -11.39 -18.59
N ALA A 192 12.52 -10.41 -17.91
CA ALA A 192 13.53 -10.65 -16.91
C ALA A 192 13.01 -11.49 -15.73
N ILE A 193 11.80 -11.19 -15.22
CA ILE A 193 11.13 -11.98 -14.16
C ILE A 193 10.95 -13.44 -14.65
N LEU A 194 10.40 -13.62 -15.84
CA LEU A 194 10.14 -14.95 -16.39
C LEU A 194 11.43 -15.76 -16.55
N LEU A 195 12.47 -15.19 -17.14
CA LEU A 195 13.75 -15.86 -17.37
C LEU A 195 14.47 -16.18 -16.05
N SER A 196 14.48 -15.22 -15.12
CA SER A 196 15.18 -15.39 -13.83
C SER A 196 14.52 -16.42 -12.92
N LEU A 197 13.19 -16.53 -12.93
CA LEU A 197 12.45 -17.46 -12.06
C LEU A 197 12.20 -18.83 -12.69
N ARG A 198 12.27 -18.98 -14.02
CA ARG A 198 12.15 -20.31 -14.67
C ARG A 198 13.12 -21.34 -14.11
N ALA A 199 14.37 -20.95 -13.92
CA ALA A 199 15.42 -21.85 -13.39
C ALA A 199 15.18 -22.28 -11.93
N VAL A 200 14.48 -21.45 -11.14
CA VAL A 200 14.21 -21.73 -9.71
C VAL A 200 12.96 -22.59 -9.54
N THR A 201 11.91 -22.32 -10.32
CA THR A 201 10.64 -23.04 -10.24
C THR A 201 10.70 -24.46 -10.81
N SER A 202 11.67 -24.75 -11.67
CA SER A 202 11.92 -26.12 -12.15
C SER A 202 12.54 -27.01 -11.06
N ALA A 203 13.22 -26.41 -10.06
CA ALA A 203 13.88 -27.15 -8.97
C ALA A 203 13.00 -27.31 -7.73
N SER A 204 11.95 -26.52 -7.58
CA SER A 204 11.06 -26.56 -6.43
C SER A 204 9.63 -26.36 -6.89
N ALA A 205 8.94 -27.46 -7.18
CA ALA A 205 7.48 -27.50 -7.21
C ALA A 205 6.97 -27.29 -5.77
N VAL A 206 7.19 -26.09 -5.23
CA VAL A 206 6.63 -25.69 -3.93
C VAL A 206 5.14 -25.54 -4.09
N ARG A 207 4.42 -26.63 -3.95
CA ARG A 207 3.03 -26.65 -3.54
C ARG A 207 2.98 -26.17 -2.09
N THR A 208 3.05 -24.86 -1.87
CA THR A 208 2.51 -24.31 -0.64
C THR A 208 1.00 -24.26 -0.85
N PRO A 209 0.21 -25.11 -0.18
CA PRO A 209 -1.21 -24.87 -0.13
C PRO A 209 -1.33 -23.51 0.60
N ILE A 210 -1.73 -22.47 -0.11
CA ILE A 210 -2.45 -21.39 0.55
C ILE A 210 -3.70 -22.10 1.05
N ARG A 211 -3.64 -22.53 2.30
CA ARG A 211 -4.77 -23.13 2.99
C ARG A 211 -5.81 -22.02 3.03
N SER A 212 -6.68 -22.01 2.05
CA SER A 212 -7.83 -21.12 2.02
C SER A 212 -8.83 -21.63 3.05
N GLU A 213 -8.55 -21.38 4.33
CA GLU A 213 -9.62 -21.31 5.33
C GLU A 213 -10.56 -20.12 5.05
N GLN A 214 -10.28 -19.34 4.02
CA GLN A 214 -11.09 -18.22 3.52
C GLN A 214 -12.49 -18.63 3.01
N ASP A 215 -12.78 -19.91 2.86
CA ASP A 215 -14.10 -20.37 2.39
C ASP A 215 -15.19 -20.37 3.50
N LYS A 216 -14.84 -20.09 4.74
CA LYS A 216 -15.86 -19.82 5.77
C LYS A 216 -16.16 -18.34 5.78
N ALA A 217 -17.38 -17.97 5.41
CA ALA A 217 -17.87 -16.60 5.55
C ALA A 217 -17.56 -16.05 6.96
N PRO A 218 -17.07 -14.80 7.07
CA PRO A 218 -16.77 -14.20 8.36
C PRO A 218 -18.01 -14.26 9.27
N ASP A 219 -17.84 -14.74 10.49
CA ASP A 219 -18.91 -14.64 11.50
C ASP A 219 -18.98 -13.18 11.99
N TRP A 220 -19.72 -12.38 11.26
CA TRP A 220 -19.90 -10.94 11.48
C TRP A 220 -20.39 -10.62 12.88
N THR A 221 -21.26 -11.47 13.47
CA THR A 221 -21.84 -11.20 14.79
C THR A 221 -20.78 -11.18 15.90
N ARG A 222 -19.73 -11.96 15.77
CA ARG A 222 -18.63 -12.01 16.74
C ARG A 222 -17.49 -11.04 16.43
N LEU A 223 -17.23 -10.75 15.15
CA LEU A 223 -16.28 -9.71 14.77
C LEU A 223 -16.74 -8.32 15.20
N LEU A 224 -18.07 -8.08 15.21
CA LEU A 224 -18.66 -6.79 15.56
C LEU A 224 -18.73 -6.51 17.08
N ARG A 225 -18.36 -7.45 17.96
CA ARG A 225 -18.57 -7.29 19.41
C ARG A 225 -17.44 -6.59 20.18
N ASN A 226 -16.19 -6.71 19.78
CA ASN A 226 -15.04 -6.41 20.64
C ASN A 226 -14.18 -5.22 20.16
N GLY A 227 -14.78 -4.13 19.71
CA GLY A 227 -14.03 -2.94 19.27
C GLY A 227 -13.45 -3.04 17.85
N PHE A 228 -13.52 -4.20 17.19
CA PHE A 228 -13.07 -4.37 15.82
C PHE A 228 -13.76 -3.42 14.82
N PRO A 229 -15.07 -3.11 14.91
CA PRO A 229 -15.70 -2.10 14.07
C PRO A 229 -15.12 -0.70 14.26
N LEU A 230 -14.75 -0.31 15.48
CA LEU A 230 -14.08 0.96 15.72
C LEU A 230 -12.72 1.02 15.06
N LEU A 231 -11.93 -0.06 15.21
CA LEU A 231 -10.63 -0.19 14.55
C LEU A 231 -10.77 -0.14 13.02
N LEU A 232 -11.74 -0.87 12.46
CA LEU A 232 -12.02 -0.88 11.02
C LEU A 232 -12.44 0.51 10.53
N THR A 233 -13.32 1.21 11.27
CA THR A 233 -13.77 2.56 10.91
C THR A 233 -12.60 3.55 10.91
N ILE A 234 -11.71 3.50 11.91
CA ILE A 234 -10.49 4.32 11.95
C ILE A 234 -9.62 4.01 10.72
N GLY A 235 -9.40 2.74 10.40
CA GLY A 235 -8.59 2.33 9.24
C GLY A 235 -9.23 2.72 7.90
N VAL A 236 -10.55 2.70 7.78
CA VAL A 236 -11.30 3.17 6.61
C VAL A 236 -11.09 4.67 6.42
N ILE A 237 -11.21 5.47 7.48
CA ILE A 237 -11.01 6.92 7.44
C ILE A 237 -9.54 7.25 7.11
N ASP A 238 -8.56 6.61 7.78
CA ASP A 238 -7.13 6.74 7.50
C ASP A 238 -6.83 6.49 6.02
N SER A 239 -7.28 5.36 5.50
CA SER A 239 -7.04 4.97 4.11
C SER A 239 -7.73 5.92 3.12
N ALA A 240 -8.97 6.32 3.39
CA ALA A 240 -9.71 7.28 2.57
C ALA A 240 -9.01 8.66 2.54
N THR A 241 -8.57 9.15 3.69
CA THR A 241 -7.83 10.41 3.83
C THR A 241 -6.54 10.37 3.03
N ARG A 242 -5.74 9.32 3.21
CA ARG A 242 -4.46 9.16 2.54
C ARG A 242 -4.60 9.11 1.02
N MET A 243 -5.50 8.27 0.51
CA MET A 243 -5.68 8.11 -0.93
C MET A 243 -6.33 9.34 -1.57
N GLY A 244 -7.27 9.97 -0.88
CA GLY A 244 -7.86 11.24 -1.29
C GLY A 244 -6.84 12.37 -1.33
N PHE A 245 -6.08 12.57 -0.25
CA PHE A 245 -5.03 13.60 -0.20
C PHE A 245 -3.98 13.40 -1.29
N LEU A 246 -3.44 12.19 -1.45
CA LEU A 246 -2.43 11.89 -2.48
C LEU A 246 -2.98 12.11 -3.90
N THR A 247 -4.26 11.83 -4.14
CA THR A 247 -4.87 12.04 -5.46
C THR A 247 -5.01 13.52 -5.78
N PHE A 248 -5.35 14.36 -4.80
CA PHE A 248 -5.63 15.78 -5.03
C PHE A 248 -4.45 16.70 -4.68
N LEU A 249 -3.40 16.23 -4.03
CA LEU A 249 -2.18 17.00 -3.76
C LEU A 249 -1.54 17.60 -5.03
N PRO A 250 -1.39 16.87 -6.16
CA PRO A 250 -0.87 17.46 -7.40
C PRO A 250 -1.68 18.66 -7.88
N PHE A 251 -3.01 18.59 -7.79
CA PHE A 251 -3.91 19.68 -8.21
C PHE A 251 -3.82 20.90 -7.27
N LEU A 252 -3.70 20.65 -5.97
CA LEU A 252 -3.47 21.72 -5.00
C LEU A 252 -2.14 22.46 -5.28
N LEU A 253 -1.08 21.72 -5.56
CA LEU A 253 0.22 22.33 -5.87
C LEU A 253 0.20 23.07 -7.21
N GLN A 254 -0.49 22.51 -8.22
CA GLN A 254 -0.69 23.16 -9.50
C GLN A 254 -1.48 24.47 -9.36
N SER A 255 -2.51 24.51 -8.53
CA SER A 255 -3.28 25.75 -8.25
C SER A 255 -2.45 26.82 -7.55
N LYS A 256 -1.35 26.44 -6.90
CA LYS A 256 -0.34 27.34 -6.31
C LYS A 256 0.77 27.76 -7.30
N GLY A 257 0.69 27.29 -8.57
CA GLY A 257 1.67 27.59 -9.60
C GLY A 257 2.85 26.61 -9.67
N ALA A 258 2.80 25.45 -8.98
CA ALA A 258 3.83 24.43 -9.10
C ALA A 258 3.84 23.83 -10.51
N GLY A 259 5.05 23.70 -11.08
CA GLY A 259 5.28 22.93 -12.28
C GLY A 259 5.37 21.43 -12.00
N LEU A 260 5.51 20.66 -13.07
CA LEU A 260 5.60 19.21 -12.99
C LEU A 260 6.77 18.71 -12.13
N PRO A 261 8.00 19.28 -12.22
CA PRO A 261 9.13 18.89 -11.37
C PRO A 261 8.86 19.10 -9.88
N GLU A 262 8.24 20.21 -9.50
CA GLU A 262 7.89 20.50 -8.10
C GLU A 262 6.82 19.53 -7.58
N ILE A 263 5.85 19.15 -8.41
CA ILE A 263 4.84 18.14 -8.04
C ILE A 263 5.50 16.76 -7.86
N GLY A 264 6.43 16.40 -8.74
CA GLY A 264 7.20 15.15 -8.60
C GLY A 264 8.02 15.13 -7.32
N LEU A 265 8.71 16.24 -7.00
CA LEU A 265 9.46 16.40 -5.75
C LEU A 265 8.54 16.32 -4.52
N ALA A 266 7.37 16.94 -4.58
CA ALA A 266 6.37 16.90 -3.51
C ALA A 266 5.93 15.45 -3.20
N LEU A 267 5.58 14.67 -4.21
CA LEU A 267 5.23 13.25 -4.05
C LEU A 267 6.41 12.44 -3.50
N THR A 268 7.62 12.66 -4.00
CA THR A 268 8.85 12.06 -3.47
C THR A 268 9.00 12.34 -1.97
N MET A 269 8.81 13.60 -1.54
CA MET A 269 8.93 14.00 -0.15
C MET A 269 7.85 13.38 0.75
N VAL A 270 6.60 13.32 0.29
CA VAL A 270 5.53 12.62 1.02
C VAL A 270 5.83 11.13 1.16
N PHE A 271 6.30 10.47 0.11
CA PHE A 271 6.62 9.05 0.16
C PHE A 271 7.87 8.75 1.00
N ALA A 272 8.89 9.63 0.96
CA ALA A 272 10.05 9.54 1.84
C ALA A 272 9.66 9.67 3.31
N GLY A 273 8.82 10.66 3.62
CA GLY A 273 8.22 10.80 4.94
C GLY A 273 7.41 9.56 5.32
N GLY A 274 6.64 9.02 4.39
CA GLY A 274 5.83 7.81 4.61
C GLY A 274 6.65 6.56 4.93
N ALA A 275 7.77 6.36 4.27
CA ALA A 275 8.71 5.28 4.58
C ALA A 275 9.28 5.42 6.01
N ALA A 276 9.71 6.64 6.37
CA ALA A 276 10.15 6.95 7.74
C ALA A 276 9.01 6.77 8.75
N GLY A 277 7.79 7.17 8.40
CA GLY A 277 6.60 7.07 9.25
C GLY A 277 6.25 5.64 9.66
N LYS A 278 6.38 4.67 8.76
CA LYS A 278 6.16 3.26 9.08
C LYS A 278 7.10 2.77 10.20
N LEU A 279 8.37 3.18 10.15
CA LEU A 279 9.36 2.83 11.17
C LEU A 279 9.10 3.58 12.49
N VAL A 280 8.93 4.90 12.42
CA VAL A 280 8.72 5.76 13.59
C VAL A 280 7.43 5.37 14.31
N CYS A 281 6.33 5.19 13.60
CA CYS A 281 5.04 4.89 14.23
C CYS A 281 4.94 3.45 14.71
N GLY A 282 5.63 2.50 14.08
CA GLY A 282 5.79 1.15 14.64
C GLY A 282 6.47 1.18 16.01
N PHE A 283 7.52 1.99 16.15
CA PHE A 283 8.22 2.20 17.40
C PHE A 283 7.39 2.99 18.45
N LEU A 284 6.72 4.07 18.01
CA LEU A 284 5.81 4.84 18.87
C LEU A 284 4.66 3.97 19.38
N GLY A 285 4.03 3.19 18.51
CA GLY A 285 2.93 2.28 18.88
C GLY A 285 3.35 1.25 19.93
N ALA A 286 4.58 0.72 19.82
CA ALA A 286 5.12 -0.20 20.81
C ALA A 286 5.42 0.46 22.17
N ARG A 287 5.81 1.75 22.19
CA ARG A 287 6.17 2.49 23.43
C ARG A 287 5.00 3.25 24.06
N LEU A 288 4.23 3.96 23.26
CA LEU A 288 3.17 4.83 23.73
C LEU A 288 1.79 4.16 23.72
N GLY A 289 1.67 3.04 22.99
CA GLY A 289 0.39 2.38 22.74
C GLY A 289 -0.41 2.98 21.57
N VAL A 290 -1.56 2.37 21.29
CA VAL A 290 -2.38 2.67 20.11
C VAL A 290 -2.95 4.10 20.14
N LEU A 291 -3.59 4.49 21.27
CA LEU A 291 -4.29 5.78 21.35
C LEU A 291 -3.37 6.99 21.12
N PRO A 292 -2.28 7.16 21.89
CA PRO A 292 -1.42 8.32 21.71
C PRO A 292 -0.81 8.38 20.31
N THR A 293 -0.49 7.22 19.72
CA THR A 293 0.07 7.16 18.36
C THR A 293 -0.97 7.60 17.32
N VAL A 294 -2.21 7.09 17.39
CA VAL A 294 -3.29 7.50 16.48
C VAL A 294 -3.63 8.98 16.66
N LEU A 295 -3.73 9.48 17.90
CA LEU A 295 -3.99 10.91 18.16
C LEU A 295 -2.91 11.80 17.55
N LEU A 296 -1.63 11.40 17.72
CA LEU A 296 -0.49 12.15 17.18
C LEU A 296 -0.48 12.12 15.65
N THR A 297 -0.61 10.96 15.03
CA THR A 297 -0.50 10.81 13.58
C THR A 297 -1.70 11.39 12.85
N GLU A 298 -2.93 11.10 13.27
CA GLU A 298 -4.14 11.63 12.62
C GLU A 298 -4.32 13.12 12.89
N GLY A 299 -4.01 13.58 14.10
CA GLY A 299 -3.97 15.00 14.44
C GLY A 299 -2.92 15.76 13.62
N ALA A 300 -1.70 15.20 13.47
CA ALA A 300 -0.65 15.78 12.65
C ALA A 300 -1.01 15.75 11.15
N THR A 301 -1.72 14.71 10.67
CA THR A 301 -2.23 14.64 9.30
C THR A 301 -3.24 15.77 9.04
N ALA A 302 -4.23 15.94 9.92
CA ALA A 302 -5.19 17.04 9.79
C ALA A 302 -4.52 18.42 9.84
N ALA A 303 -3.67 18.64 10.85
CA ALA A 303 -2.95 19.89 11.00
C ALA A 303 -2.03 20.18 9.80
N GLY A 304 -1.36 19.14 9.27
CA GLY A 304 -0.51 19.23 8.09
C GLY A 304 -1.30 19.61 6.84
N ILE A 305 -2.45 18.97 6.60
CA ILE A 305 -3.33 19.32 5.47
C ILE A 305 -3.80 20.77 5.60
N LEU A 306 -4.27 21.18 6.79
CA LEU A 306 -4.73 22.55 7.03
C LEU A 306 -3.59 23.58 6.85
N ALA A 307 -2.43 23.30 7.38
CA ALA A 307 -1.26 24.17 7.24
C ALA A 307 -0.79 24.30 5.78
N LEU A 308 -0.90 23.21 5.00
CA LEU A 308 -0.48 23.18 3.59
C LEU A 308 -1.29 24.15 2.73
N LEU A 309 -2.59 24.38 3.05
CA LEU A 309 -3.49 25.18 2.23
C LEU A 309 -3.02 26.62 2.01
N PRO A 310 -2.62 27.41 3.03
CA PRO A 310 -2.17 28.78 2.85
C PRO A 310 -0.68 28.89 2.45
N LEU A 311 0.14 27.85 2.58
CA LEU A 311 1.58 27.91 2.40
C LEU A 311 1.98 28.14 0.93
N PRO A 312 3.01 28.95 0.65
CA PRO A 312 3.64 29.02 -0.66
C PRO A 312 4.38 27.71 -0.97
N ILE A 313 4.69 27.46 -2.25
CA ILE A 313 5.25 26.19 -2.72
C ILE A 313 6.47 25.74 -1.94
N GLY A 314 7.45 26.63 -1.71
CA GLY A 314 8.68 26.26 -1.00
C GLY A 314 8.44 25.77 0.43
N ALA A 315 7.58 26.45 1.19
CA ALA A 315 7.21 26.03 2.55
C ALA A 315 6.33 24.78 2.53
N ALA A 316 5.44 24.65 1.53
CA ALA A 316 4.65 23.45 1.31
C ALA A 316 5.54 22.22 1.10
N LEU A 317 6.54 22.30 0.23
CA LEU A 317 7.50 21.23 0.00
C LEU A 317 8.24 20.82 1.28
N ALA A 318 8.67 21.78 2.09
CA ALA A 318 9.34 21.51 3.38
C ALA A 318 8.42 20.80 4.40
N LEU A 319 7.11 21.04 4.35
CA LEU A 319 6.14 20.41 5.25
C LEU A 319 5.76 18.98 4.82
N LEU A 320 5.81 18.66 3.52
CA LEU A 320 5.34 17.39 2.98
C LEU A 320 6.01 16.13 3.56
N PRO A 321 7.32 16.09 3.89
CA PRO A 321 7.90 14.93 4.58
C PRO A 321 7.23 14.66 5.92
N VAL A 322 6.92 15.71 6.69
CA VAL A 322 6.26 15.59 8.00
C VAL A 322 4.83 15.06 7.84
N ILE A 323 4.10 15.60 6.87
CA ILE A 323 2.78 15.07 6.50
C ILE A 323 2.90 13.61 6.09
N GLY A 324 3.92 13.25 5.30
CA GLY A 324 4.17 11.88 4.87
C GLY A 324 4.37 10.92 6.04
N VAL A 325 5.13 11.31 7.07
CA VAL A 325 5.32 10.54 8.30
C VAL A 325 3.98 10.28 8.98
N ALA A 326 3.18 11.30 9.19
CA ALA A 326 1.89 11.20 9.85
C ALA A 326 0.90 10.35 9.03
N LEU A 327 0.73 10.68 7.76
CA LEU A 327 -0.23 10.09 6.83
C LEU A 327 -0.04 8.57 6.59
N ASN A 328 1.17 8.06 6.69
CA ASN A 328 1.47 6.64 6.46
C ASN A 328 1.80 5.85 7.73
N GLY A 329 1.95 6.54 8.86
CA GLY A 329 2.36 5.91 10.12
C GLY A 329 1.23 5.16 10.81
N THR A 330 0.03 5.72 10.80
CA THR A 330 -1.16 5.19 11.51
C THR A 330 -1.48 3.76 11.11
N SER A 331 -1.43 3.44 9.83
CA SER A 331 -1.78 2.11 9.31
C SER A 331 -0.98 0.99 9.99
N SER A 332 0.31 1.20 10.29
CA SER A 332 1.16 0.19 10.94
C SER A 332 0.66 -0.16 12.34
N VAL A 333 0.18 0.83 13.08
CA VAL A 333 -0.36 0.65 14.44
C VAL A 333 -1.72 -0.03 14.40
N LEU A 334 -2.59 0.38 13.47
CA LEU A 334 -3.92 -0.21 13.33
C LEU A 334 -3.84 -1.69 12.95
N TYR A 335 -2.96 -2.05 12.00
CA TYR A 335 -2.72 -3.46 11.65
C TYR A 335 -2.22 -4.27 12.84
N GLY A 336 -1.30 -3.70 13.62
CA GLY A 336 -0.77 -4.34 14.83
C GLY A 336 -1.82 -4.57 15.92
N THR A 337 -2.93 -3.80 15.91
CA THR A 337 -4.00 -3.90 16.90
C THR A 337 -5.07 -4.96 16.57
N VAL A 338 -5.15 -5.42 15.32
CA VAL A 338 -6.14 -6.46 14.94
C VAL A 338 -6.06 -7.71 15.84
N PRO A 339 -4.86 -8.29 16.13
CA PRO A 339 -4.75 -9.47 16.98
C PRO A 339 -5.20 -9.26 18.42
N ASP A 340 -5.24 -8.02 18.92
CA ASP A 340 -5.64 -7.70 20.30
C ASP A 340 -7.17 -7.71 20.47
N LEU A 341 -7.92 -7.60 19.38
CA LEU A 341 -9.37 -7.51 19.36
C LEU A 341 -10.06 -8.80 18.91
N VAL A 342 -9.30 -9.75 18.36
CA VAL A 342 -9.86 -10.94 17.72
C VAL A 342 -9.14 -12.21 18.18
N PRO A 343 -9.88 -13.27 18.57
CA PRO A 343 -9.30 -14.56 18.93
C PRO A 343 -8.43 -15.15 17.81
N ALA A 344 -7.47 -16.02 18.19
CA ALA A 344 -6.44 -16.54 17.29
C ALA A 344 -7.03 -17.29 16.07
N ASP A 345 -8.11 -18.04 16.27
CA ASP A 345 -8.83 -18.80 15.24
C ASP A 345 -9.53 -17.94 14.17
N ARG A 346 -9.65 -16.62 14.40
CA ARG A 346 -10.37 -15.67 13.52
C ARG A 346 -9.52 -14.54 12.98
N ARG A 347 -8.26 -14.48 13.35
CA ARG A 347 -7.34 -13.39 12.96
C ARG A 347 -7.25 -13.25 11.44
N GLU A 348 -7.18 -14.36 10.72
CA GLU A 348 -7.09 -14.36 9.26
C GLU A 348 -8.33 -13.72 8.62
N SER A 349 -9.53 -14.10 9.07
CA SER A 349 -10.78 -13.49 8.61
C SER A 349 -10.87 -12.01 8.96
N ALA A 350 -10.45 -11.62 10.16
CA ALA A 350 -10.44 -10.22 10.60
C ALA A 350 -9.48 -9.37 9.77
N PHE A 351 -8.28 -9.86 9.49
CA PHE A 351 -7.35 -9.20 8.58
C PHE A 351 -7.94 -9.06 7.17
N GLY A 352 -8.59 -10.10 6.66
CA GLY A 352 -9.27 -10.05 5.37
C GLY A 352 -10.32 -8.94 5.30
N VAL A 353 -11.17 -8.83 6.32
CA VAL A 353 -12.19 -7.77 6.42
C VAL A 353 -11.55 -6.40 6.56
N PHE A 354 -10.53 -6.27 7.42
CA PHE A 354 -9.83 -5.01 7.62
C PHE A 354 -9.15 -4.51 6.34
N TYR A 355 -8.44 -5.40 5.63
CA TYR A 355 -7.81 -5.09 4.34
C TYR A 355 -8.85 -4.70 3.28
N THR A 356 -9.92 -5.48 3.15
CA THR A 356 -10.96 -5.19 2.15
C THR A 356 -11.63 -3.84 2.42
N GLY A 357 -11.94 -3.54 3.69
CA GLY A 357 -12.54 -2.27 4.08
C GLY A 357 -11.62 -1.08 3.81
N THR A 358 -10.36 -1.16 4.22
CA THR A 358 -9.39 -0.07 4.06
C THR A 358 -8.99 0.15 2.60
N ILE A 359 -8.75 -0.92 1.83
CA ILE A 359 -8.43 -0.81 0.41
C ILE A 359 -9.64 -0.30 -0.39
N GLY A 360 -10.84 -0.83 -0.09
CA GLY A 360 -12.08 -0.37 -0.71
C GLY A 360 -12.35 1.12 -0.47
N ALA A 361 -12.18 1.57 0.77
CA ALA A 361 -12.30 2.99 1.12
C ALA A 361 -11.26 3.84 0.38
N GLY A 362 -10.00 3.39 0.34
CA GLY A 362 -8.95 4.07 -0.42
C GLY A 362 -9.22 4.14 -1.92
N ALA A 363 -9.83 3.11 -2.51
CA ALA A 363 -10.21 3.12 -3.92
C ALA A 363 -11.38 4.05 -4.23
N LEU A 364 -12.38 4.13 -3.32
CA LEU A 364 -13.60 4.93 -3.51
C LEU A 364 -13.41 6.40 -3.11
N SER A 365 -12.55 6.69 -2.14
CA SER A 365 -12.39 8.05 -1.61
C SER A 365 -12.04 9.11 -2.65
N PRO A 366 -11.19 8.87 -3.68
CA PRO A 366 -10.94 9.86 -4.71
C PRO A 366 -12.18 10.24 -5.52
N VAL A 367 -13.14 9.31 -5.69
CA VAL A 367 -14.41 9.59 -6.36
C VAL A 367 -15.23 10.54 -5.51
N LEU A 368 -15.41 10.22 -4.22
CA LEU A 368 -16.20 11.04 -3.29
C LEU A 368 -15.61 12.45 -3.13
N TYR A 369 -14.30 12.53 -2.87
CA TYR A 369 -13.63 13.83 -2.75
C TYR A 369 -13.60 14.60 -4.06
N GLY A 370 -13.57 13.90 -5.21
CA GLY A 370 -13.71 14.51 -6.52
C GLY A 370 -15.09 15.15 -6.71
N LEU A 371 -16.17 14.45 -6.35
CA LEU A 371 -17.53 14.99 -6.36
C LEU A 371 -17.66 16.24 -5.47
N PHE A 372 -17.10 16.20 -4.26
CA PHE A 372 -17.07 17.38 -3.39
C PHE A 372 -16.23 18.51 -4.01
N SER A 373 -15.09 18.19 -4.62
CA SER A 373 -14.25 19.20 -5.28
C SER A 373 -14.94 19.87 -6.46
N ASP A 374 -15.76 19.14 -7.22
CA ASP A 374 -16.57 19.69 -8.30
C ASP A 374 -17.71 20.58 -7.77
N ALA A 375 -18.31 20.22 -6.62
CA ALA A 375 -19.46 20.93 -6.05
C ALA A 375 -19.06 22.20 -5.27
N ILE A 376 -17.98 22.16 -4.48
CA ILE A 376 -17.62 23.22 -3.52
C ILE A 376 -16.19 23.77 -3.75
N GLY A 377 -15.45 23.22 -4.71
CA GLY A 377 -14.06 23.58 -4.99
C GLY A 377 -13.04 22.70 -4.27
N LEU A 378 -11.81 22.68 -4.80
CA LEU A 378 -10.73 21.81 -4.31
C LEU A 378 -10.32 22.12 -2.86
N THR A 379 -10.13 23.40 -2.52
CA THR A 379 -9.71 23.80 -1.17
C THR A 379 -10.73 23.43 -0.09
N PRO A 380 -12.05 23.74 -0.23
CA PRO A 380 -13.05 23.25 0.71
C PRO A 380 -13.14 21.72 0.80
N ALA A 381 -12.96 21.00 -0.31
CA ALA A 381 -12.92 19.54 -0.28
C ALA A 381 -11.73 19.01 0.55
N LEU A 382 -10.56 19.63 0.45
CA LEU A 382 -9.40 19.26 1.29
C LEU A 382 -9.61 19.66 2.77
N LEU A 383 -10.33 20.75 3.07
CA LEU A 383 -10.77 21.04 4.44
C LEU A 383 -11.69 19.95 4.97
N LEU A 384 -12.60 19.43 4.14
CA LEU A 384 -13.48 18.31 4.49
C LEU A 384 -12.64 17.04 4.76
N VAL A 385 -11.61 16.74 3.96
CA VAL A 385 -10.67 15.64 4.21
C VAL A 385 -10.03 15.78 5.58
N ALA A 386 -9.52 16.97 5.92
CA ALA A 386 -8.93 17.23 7.23
C ALA A 386 -9.95 17.12 8.38
N ALA A 387 -11.20 17.54 8.17
CA ALA A 387 -12.25 17.39 9.17
C ALA A 387 -12.65 15.91 9.38
N ILE A 388 -12.74 15.11 8.30
CA ILE A 388 -13.06 13.69 8.37
C ILE A 388 -11.99 12.92 9.13
N VAL A 389 -10.71 13.21 8.90
CA VAL A 389 -9.63 12.51 9.62
C VAL A 389 -9.66 12.82 11.12
N LEU A 390 -10.09 13.99 11.55
CA LEU A 390 -10.25 14.32 12.97
C LEU A 390 -11.31 13.45 13.66
N MET A 391 -12.27 12.87 12.91
CA MET A 391 -13.24 11.93 13.49
C MET A 391 -12.59 10.65 14.01
N THR A 392 -11.38 10.32 13.58
CA THR A 392 -10.61 9.18 14.12
C THR A 392 -10.23 9.38 15.58
N LEU A 393 -10.08 10.64 16.06
CA LEU A 393 -9.65 10.94 17.42
C LEU A 393 -10.65 10.44 18.48
N PRO A 394 -11.95 10.80 18.42
CA PRO A 394 -12.95 10.27 19.37
C PRO A 394 -13.16 8.76 19.20
N LEU A 395 -13.01 8.22 17.97
CA LEU A 395 -13.10 6.78 17.74
C LEU A 395 -11.94 6.03 18.40
N ALA A 396 -10.71 6.53 18.29
CA ALA A 396 -9.53 5.97 18.91
C ALA A 396 -9.65 5.98 20.45
N TRP A 397 -10.18 7.07 21.01
CA TRP A 397 -10.44 7.13 22.46
C TRP A 397 -11.47 6.09 22.94
N LYS A 398 -12.56 5.90 22.17
CA LYS A 398 -13.53 4.83 22.45
C LYS A 398 -12.89 3.44 22.32
N LEU A 399 -12.05 3.23 21.30
CA LEU A 399 -11.34 1.97 21.07
C LEU A 399 -10.44 1.61 22.27
N THR A 400 -9.70 2.57 22.82
CA THR A 400 -8.82 2.33 23.97
C THR A 400 -9.60 1.91 25.21
N ARG A 401 -10.79 2.47 25.46
CA ARG A 401 -11.65 2.02 26.57
C ARG A 401 -12.06 0.56 26.41
N VAL A 402 -12.37 0.13 25.18
CA VAL A 402 -12.70 -1.26 24.88
C VAL A 402 -11.49 -2.17 25.09
N LEU A 403 -10.32 -1.78 24.59
CA LEU A 403 -9.08 -2.54 24.78
C LEU A 403 -8.72 -2.69 26.27
N SER A 404 -8.88 -1.64 27.05
CA SER A 404 -8.63 -1.67 28.50
C SER A 404 -9.61 -2.62 29.24
N ALA A 405 -10.89 -2.63 28.85
CA ALA A 405 -11.89 -3.55 29.40
C ALA A 405 -11.55 -5.01 29.05
N VAL A 406 -11.20 -5.30 27.81
CA VAL A 406 -10.79 -6.65 27.37
C VAL A 406 -9.55 -7.13 28.14
N ALA A 407 -8.55 -6.27 28.30
CA ALA A 407 -7.33 -6.60 29.04
C ALA A 407 -7.62 -6.87 30.53
N HIS A 408 -8.56 -6.17 31.13
CA HIS A 408 -8.99 -6.38 32.51
C HIS A 408 -9.71 -7.73 32.68
N ASP A 409 -10.62 -8.07 31.77
CA ASP A 409 -11.33 -9.34 31.77
C ASP A 409 -10.41 -10.55 31.65
N LEU A 410 -9.42 -10.48 30.74
CA LEU A 410 -8.41 -11.53 30.56
C LEU A 410 -7.58 -11.74 31.85
N ARG A 411 -7.13 -10.66 32.50
CA ARG A 411 -6.38 -10.75 33.76
C ARG A 411 -7.22 -11.36 34.89
N SER A 412 -8.50 -11.03 34.97
CA SER A 412 -9.44 -11.57 35.98
C SER A 412 -9.71 -13.06 35.76
N GLN A 413 -9.78 -13.52 34.50
CA GLN A 413 -9.92 -14.94 34.17
C GLN A 413 -8.67 -15.74 34.53
N THR A 414 -7.46 -15.25 34.14
CA THR A 414 -6.20 -15.90 34.51
C THR A 414 -6.01 -15.98 36.03
N ALA A 415 -6.42 -14.94 36.78
CA ALA A 415 -6.34 -14.96 38.23
C ALA A 415 -7.32 -15.98 38.89
N ARG A 416 -8.46 -16.27 38.24
CA ARG A 416 -9.41 -17.30 38.69
C ARG A 416 -9.00 -18.73 38.35
N GLU A 417 -8.19 -18.91 37.31
CA GLU A 417 -7.68 -20.23 36.92
C GLU A 417 -6.44 -20.66 37.75
N VAL A 418 -5.78 -19.73 38.44
CA VAL A 418 -4.59 -19.97 39.29
C VAL A 418 -5.01 -20.20 40.78
N LEU A 419 -6.23 -19.86 41.18
CA LEU A 419 -6.81 -20.12 42.49
C LEU A 419 -7.64 -21.41 42.48
#